data_428b7f95de7dd5051f6e50016e12b411
#
_entry.id   428b7f95de7dd5051f6e50016e12b411
#
_cell.length_a   1.000
_cell.length_b   1.000
_cell.length_c   1.000
_cell.angle_alpha   90.00
_cell.angle_beta   90.00
_cell.angle_gamma   90.00
#
_symmetry.space_group_name_H-M   'P 1'
#
loop_
_entity.id
_entity.type
_entity.pdbx_description
1 polymer ?
#
loop_
_entity_poly.entity_id
_entity_poly.type
_entity_poly.pdbx_seq_one_letter_code
_entity_poly.pdbx_strand_id
1 'polypeptide(L)'
;MENLTVFNETRITTALISCIVMWLYAFLRTPYYSSVGLYIRLSSQRFCQNLLSNKRKTTSHFLFNNCTFGVDVSNEEIMEFKEQISQLSERINTYKDILHSEEETKRSLILPFFMALGYDIFNPAEFISEIKCDIGVKKGERVDYAILKDSKPIIIIECKHCGIKDLTPHLNQLYRYFNASKSTKFGILTNGIVYKFYTDFETSNIMDEEPFWEFDMSNIDNDDIELLKMFCKISLDIDSILKSVKERRYKKELEERLEQERKELENKLGILIR
;
A
#
# COMPACT_ATOMS: atom_id res chain seq x y z
N MET A 1 -36.66 -17.43 43.15
CA MET A 1 -35.31 -17.17 42.53
C MET A 1 -35.33 -17.21 40.97
N GLU A 2 -36.37 -17.73 40.35
CA GLU A 2 -36.48 -17.80 38.87
C GLU A 2 -36.78 -16.46 38.16
N ASN A 3 -37.41 -15.52 38.85
CA ASN A 3 -37.81 -14.22 38.23
C ASN A 3 -36.66 -13.21 38.06
N LEU A 4 -35.52 -13.40 38.70
CA LEU A 4 -34.37 -12.49 38.56
C LEU A 4 -33.49 -12.84 37.35
N THR A 5 -33.47 -14.08 36.91
CA THR A 5 -32.69 -14.55 35.77
C THR A 5 -33.34 -14.14 34.44
N VAL A 6 -34.67 -14.25 34.36
CA VAL A 6 -35.43 -13.84 33.15
C VAL A 6 -35.39 -12.32 32.95
N PHE A 7 -35.37 -11.53 34.03
CA PHE A 7 -35.31 -10.07 33.94
C PHE A 7 -33.93 -9.55 33.48
N ASN A 8 -32.87 -10.29 33.73
CA ASN A 8 -31.54 -9.97 33.27
C ASN A 8 -31.30 -10.36 31.79
N GLU A 9 -31.86 -11.48 31.33
CA GLU A 9 -31.75 -11.88 29.92
C GLU A 9 -32.52 -10.95 28.97
N THR A 10 -33.70 -10.49 29.36
CA THR A 10 -34.47 -9.52 28.55
C THR A 10 -33.80 -8.16 28.47
N ARG A 11 -33.12 -7.70 29.52
CA ARG A 11 -32.33 -6.44 29.46
C ARG A 11 -31.08 -6.54 28.57
N ILE A 12 -30.41 -7.69 28.60
CA ILE A 12 -29.23 -7.94 27.77
C ILE A 12 -29.61 -8.04 26.28
N THR A 13 -30.72 -8.73 25.98
CA THR A 13 -31.22 -8.83 24.59
C THR A 13 -31.73 -7.50 24.06
N THR A 14 -32.42 -6.69 24.89
CA THR A 14 -32.88 -5.35 24.49
C THR A 14 -31.72 -4.40 24.26
N ALA A 15 -30.65 -4.46 25.07
CA ALA A 15 -29.44 -3.66 24.88
C ALA A 15 -28.67 -4.06 23.61
N LEU A 16 -28.58 -5.36 23.31
CA LEU A 16 -27.97 -5.87 22.08
C LEU A 16 -28.74 -5.46 20.83
N ILE A 17 -30.07 -5.58 20.86
CA ILE A 17 -30.93 -5.14 19.75
C ILE A 17 -30.82 -3.62 19.55
N SER A 18 -30.80 -2.84 20.62
CA SER A 18 -30.62 -1.38 20.54
C SER A 18 -29.24 -1.01 19.96
N CYS A 19 -28.17 -1.72 20.32
CA CYS A 19 -26.84 -1.52 19.75
C CYS A 19 -26.77 -1.90 18.27
N ILE A 20 -27.42 -2.98 17.86
CA ILE A 20 -27.50 -3.40 16.44
C ILE A 20 -28.31 -2.40 15.63
N VAL A 21 -29.42 -1.92 16.15
CA VAL A 21 -30.25 -0.89 15.47
C VAL A 21 -29.51 0.44 15.37
N MET A 22 -28.81 0.88 16.41
CA MET A 22 -27.97 2.07 16.37
C MET A 22 -26.82 1.92 15.37
N TRP A 23 -26.23 0.73 15.29
CA TRP A 23 -25.16 0.41 14.33
C TRP A 23 -25.68 0.44 12.89
N LEU A 24 -26.84 -0.18 12.62
CA LEU A 24 -27.50 -0.14 11.31
C LEU A 24 -27.92 1.28 10.93
N TYR A 25 -28.39 2.09 11.89
CA TYR A 25 -28.78 3.47 11.64
C TYR A 25 -27.58 4.38 11.32
N ALA A 26 -26.46 4.17 12.02
CA ALA A 26 -25.20 4.86 11.74
C ALA A 26 -24.60 4.43 10.37
N PHE A 27 -24.70 3.14 10.05
CA PHE A 27 -24.24 2.58 8.78
C PHE A 27 -25.02 3.11 7.57
N LEU A 28 -26.34 3.28 7.70
CA LEU A 28 -27.21 3.73 6.59
C LEU A 28 -27.22 5.25 6.37
N ARG A 29 -26.73 6.05 7.32
CA ARG A 29 -26.76 7.53 7.25
C ARG A 29 -25.42 8.24 7.14
N THR A 30 -24.29 7.57 7.36
CA THR A 30 -22.97 8.21 7.21
C THR A 30 -22.45 8.02 5.79
N PRO A 31 -22.05 9.09 5.09
CA PRO A 31 -21.34 8.95 3.83
C PRO A 31 -20.05 8.16 4.06
N TYR A 32 -19.77 7.22 3.19
CA TYR A 32 -18.70 6.23 3.24
C TYR A 32 -17.27 6.79 3.47
N TYR A 33 -17.09 8.10 3.30
CA TYR A 33 -15.78 8.79 3.30
C TYR A 33 -15.57 9.76 4.48
N SER A 34 -16.33 9.71 5.55
CA SER A 34 -16.05 10.59 6.68
C SER A 34 -15.17 9.89 7.73
N SER A 35 -14.14 10.59 8.19
CA SER A 35 -13.29 10.19 9.33
C SER A 35 -14.10 9.84 10.59
N VAL A 36 -15.31 10.36 10.71
CA VAL A 36 -16.30 10.05 11.75
C VAL A 36 -16.87 8.64 11.60
N GLY A 37 -17.10 8.15 10.37
CA GLY A 37 -17.57 6.78 10.12
C GLY A 37 -16.53 5.74 10.54
N LEU A 38 -15.25 6.01 10.30
CA LEU A 38 -14.15 5.14 10.72
C LEU A 38 -13.98 5.11 12.26
N TYR A 39 -14.15 6.25 12.92
CA TYR A 39 -14.05 6.35 14.37
C TYR A 39 -15.19 5.61 15.08
N ILE A 40 -16.41 5.67 14.56
CA ILE A 40 -17.57 4.94 15.06
C ILE A 40 -17.35 3.42 14.87
N ARG A 41 -16.74 2.99 13.76
CA ARG A 41 -16.39 1.58 13.48
C ARG A 41 -15.36 1.04 14.46
N LEU A 42 -14.30 1.79 14.74
CA LEU A 42 -13.23 1.39 15.67
C LEU A 42 -13.69 1.40 17.13
N SER A 43 -14.55 2.33 17.52
CA SER A 43 -15.10 2.39 18.89
C SER A 43 -16.09 1.26 19.16
N SER A 44 -16.89 0.87 18.17
CA SER A 44 -17.83 -0.26 18.31
C SER A 44 -17.10 -1.61 18.37
N GLN A 45 -16.00 -1.80 17.63
CA GLN A 45 -15.16 -3.00 17.74
C GLN A 45 -14.50 -3.13 19.12
N ARG A 46 -13.97 -2.05 19.69
CA ARG A 46 -13.41 -2.05 21.06
C ARG A 46 -14.47 -2.31 22.12
N PHE A 47 -15.68 -1.79 21.92
CA PHE A 47 -16.79 -2.03 22.83
C PHE A 47 -17.23 -3.50 22.82
N CYS A 48 -17.35 -4.14 21.65
CA CYS A 48 -17.66 -5.56 21.52
C CYS A 48 -16.54 -6.44 22.10
N GLN A 49 -15.27 -6.12 21.91
CA GLN A 49 -14.15 -6.85 22.51
C GLN A 49 -14.14 -6.77 24.04
N ASN A 50 -14.47 -5.61 24.62
CA ASN A 50 -14.58 -5.44 26.08
C ASN A 50 -15.78 -6.19 26.67
N LEU A 51 -16.89 -6.29 25.95
CA LEU A 51 -18.05 -7.12 26.38
C LEU A 51 -17.74 -8.62 26.37
N LEU A 52 -16.93 -9.08 25.40
CA LEU A 52 -16.52 -10.48 25.30
C LEU A 52 -15.42 -10.85 26.31
N SER A 53 -14.57 -9.90 26.72
CA SER A 53 -13.53 -10.15 27.72
C SER A 53 -14.06 -10.26 29.15
N ASN A 54 -15.19 -9.64 29.45
CA ASN A 54 -15.82 -9.71 30.80
C ASN A 54 -16.64 -10.98 31.06
N LYS A 55 -16.82 -11.87 30.07
CA LYS A 55 -17.56 -13.14 30.23
C LYS A 55 -16.71 -14.34 30.64
N ARG A 56 -15.48 -14.18 31.11
CA ARG A 56 -14.66 -15.30 31.57
C ARG A 56 -14.78 -15.55 33.07
N LYS A 57 -15.99 -15.78 33.58
CA LYS A 57 -16.20 -16.48 34.85
C LYS A 57 -17.65 -16.98 34.96
N THR A 58 -18.04 -17.91 34.12
CA THR A 58 -19.02 -18.95 34.48
C THR A 58 -19.00 -20.02 33.40
N THR A 59 -18.69 -21.22 33.86
CA THR A 59 -18.71 -22.49 33.13
C THR A 59 -20.10 -22.80 32.59
N SER A 60 -20.24 -22.96 31.30
CA SER A 60 -21.09 -23.98 30.69
C SER A 60 -20.65 -24.22 29.26
N HIS A 61 -20.30 -25.46 28.96
CA HIS A 61 -20.08 -26.02 27.63
C HIS A 61 -21.29 -25.72 26.73
N PHE A 62 -21.14 -24.78 25.81
CA PHE A 62 -21.91 -24.75 24.57
C PHE A 62 -20.93 -24.74 23.42
N LEU A 63 -20.94 -25.85 22.71
CA LEU A 63 -20.27 -26.05 21.44
C LEU A 63 -20.74 -24.98 20.44
N PHE A 64 -19.95 -23.95 20.24
CA PHE A 64 -19.97 -23.14 19.03
C PHE A 64 -18.89 -23.70 18.11
N ASN A 65 -19.21 -24.83 17.46
CA ASN A 65 -18.53 -25.24 16.26
C ASN A 65 -18.93 -24.29 15.13
N ASN A 66 -17.91 -23.69 14.53
CA ASN A 66 -17.92 -23.08 13.21
C ASN A 66 -18.91 -21.92 12.99
N CYS A 67 -18.65 -20.78 13.61
CA CYS A 67 -18.79 -19.50 12.92
C CYS A 67 -17.40 -18.89 12.82
N THR A 68 -16.60 -19.36 11.90
CA THR A 68 -15.63 -18.53 11.22
C THR A 68 -16.46 -17.48 10.48
N PHE A 69 -16.71 -16.34 11.13
CA PHE A 69 -16.90 -15.09 10.41
C PHE A 69 -15.53 -14.73 9.83
N GLY A 70 -15.06 -15.52 8.89
CA GLY A 70 -14.27 -15.05 7.78
C GLY A 70 -15.24 -14.21 6.99
N VAL A 71 -15.42 -12.96 7.39
CA VAL A 71 -15.84 -11.95 6.44
C VAL A 71 -14.77 -12.04 5.38
N ASP A 72 -15.14 -12.40 4.14
CA ASP A 72 -14.33 -12.20 2.96
C ASP A 72 -14.18 -10.68 2.76
N VAL A 73 -13.53 -10.03 3.71
CA VAL A 73 -13.06 -8.64 3.66
C VAL A 73 -12.12 -8.46 2.46
N SER A 74 -11.56 -9.58 1.97
CA SER A 74 -10.59 -9.58 0.89
C SER A 74 -11.18 -9.20 -0.47
N ASN A 75 -12.38 -9.62 -0.84
CA ASN A 75 -12.86 -9.42 -2.21
C ASN A 75 -13.47 -8.02 -2.44
N GLU A 76 -14.21 -7.46 -1.49
CA GLU A 76 -14.75 -6.11 -1.61
C GLU A 76 -13.64 -5.05 -1.53
N GLU A 77 -12.72 -5.16 -0.58
CA GLU A 77 -11.57 -4.23 -0.48
C GLU A 77 -10.63 -4.32 -1.70
N ILE A 78 -10.46 -5.52 -2.25
CA ILE A 78 -9.69 -5.74 -3.48
C ILE A 78 -10.38 -5.09 -4.69
N MET A 79 -11.68 -5.24 -4.82
CA MET A 79 -12.46 -4.62 -5.89
C MET A 79 -12.42 -3.10 -5.78
N GLU A 80 -12.57 -2.54 -4.57
CA GLU A 80 -12.48 -1.09 -4.33
C GLU A 80 -11.09 -0.53 -4.67
N PHE A 81 -10.01 -1.20 -4.29
CA PHE A 81 -8.66 -0.77 -4.61
C PHE A 81 -8.39 -0.79 -6.11
N LYS A 82 -8.81 -1.85 -6.82
CA LYS A 82 -8.69 -1.92 -8.29
C LYS A 82 -9.44 -0.80 -9.00
N GLU A 83 -10.62 -0.47 -8.50
CA GLU A 83 -11.42 0.64 -9.03
C GLU A 83 -10.69 1.98 -8.84
N GLN A 84 -10.12 2.23 -7.66
CA GLN A 84 -9.33 3.44 -7.39
C GLN A 84 -8.10 3.54 -8.31
N ILE A 85 -7.40 2.43 -8.54
CA ILE A 85 -6.25 2.39 -9.45
C ILE A 85 -6.69 2.64 -10.91
N SER A 86 -7.82 2.07 -11.33
CA SER A 86 -8.40 2.34 -12.65
C SER A 86 -8.73 3.82 -12.86
N GLN A 87 -9.34 4.46 -11.87
CA GLN A 87 -9.64 5.89 -11.88
C GLN A 87 -8.37 6.75 -11.97
N LEU A 88 -7.27 6.34 -11.34
CA LEU A 88 -5.98 7.03 -11.48
C LEU A 88 -5.41 6.89 -12.90
N SER A 89 -5.53 5.71 -13.50
CA SER A 89 -5.13 5.50 -14.91
C SER A 89 -5.91 6.40 -15.86
N GLU A 90 -7.23 6.48 -15.71
CA GLU A 90 -8.09 7.39 -16.49
C GLU A 90 -7.72 8.86 -16.27
N ARG A 91 -7.40 9.21 -15.03
CA ARG A 91 -6.96 10.57 -14.65
C ARG A 91 -5.67 10.96 -15.37
N ILE A 92 -4.69 10.06 -15.48
CA ILE A 92 -3.45 10.28 -16.24
C ILE A 92 -3.79 10.59 -17.69
N ASN A 93 -4.62 9.77 -18.32
CA ASN A 93 -5.00 9.97 -19.74
C ASN A 93 -5.72 11.29 -19.98
N THR A 94 -6.46 11.79 -18.98
CA THR A 94 -7.17 13.06 -19.05
C THR A 94 -6.25 14.27 -18.89
N TYR A 95 -5.25 14.19 -18.01
CA TYR A 95 -4.53 15.39 -17.56
C TYR A 95 -3.09 15.49 -18.04
N LYS A 96 -2.42 14.38 -18.45
CA LYS A 96 -0.98 14.37 -18.79
C LYS A 96 -0.57 15.42 -19.81
N ASP A 97 -1.45 15.75 -20.78
CA ASP A 97 -1.15 16.66 -21.88
C ASP A 97 -1.42 18.15 -21.54
N ILE A 98 -2.06 18.43 -20.41
CA ILE A 98 -2.40 19.79 -19.97
C ILE A 98 -1.62 20.22 -18.72
N LEU A 99 -0.83 19.35 -18.13
CA LEU A 99 0.06 19.70 -17.03
C LEU A 99 1.35 20.31 -17.58
N HIS A 100 1.74 21.48 -17.07
CA HIS A 100 2.86 22.27 -17.57
C HIS A 100 4.05 22.36 -16.60
N SER A 101 3.86 21.89 -15.36
CA SER A 101 4.88 21.97 -14.33
C SER A 101 4.97 20.71 -13.48
N GLU A 102 6.12 20.52 -12.83
CA GLU A 102 6.33 19.45 -11.85
C GLU A 102 5.33 19.55 -10.68
N GLU A 103 5.07 20.76 -10.20
CA GLU A 103 4.10 20.97 -9.12
C GLU A 103 2.66 20.62 -9.52
N GLU A 104 2.27 20.87 -10.75
CA GLU A 104 0.98 20.41 -11.27
C GLU A 104 0.94 18.89 -11.39
N THR A 105 2.03 18.25 -11.82
CA THR A 105 2.16 16.80 -11.86
C THR A 105 2.05 16.18 -10.46
N LYS A 106 2.76 16.73 -9.48
CA LYS A 106 2.70 16.30 -8.07
C LYS A 106 1.26 16.33 -7.56
N ARG A 107 0.58 17.46 -7.71
CA ARG A 107 -0.79 17.64 -7.20
C ARG A 107 -1.83 16.81 -7.93
N SER A 108 -1.69 16.67 -9.25
CA SER A 108 -2.74 16.08 -10.09
C SER A 108 -2.61 14.57 -10.26
N LEU A 109 -1.38 14.03 -10.23
CA LEU A 109 -1.12 12.62 -10.51
C LEU A 109 -0.48 11.89 -9.31
N ILE A 110 0.56 12.48 -8.69
CA ILE A 110 1.38 11.78 -7.71
C ILE A 110 0.71 11.74 -6.33
N LEU A 111 0.26 12.86 -5.80
CA LEU A 111 -0.40 12.88 -4.48
C LEU A 111 -1.68 12.04 -4.45
N PRO A 112 -2.57 12.06 -5.47
CA PRO A 112 -3.71 11.16 -5.55
C PRO A 112 -3.34 9.68 -5.52
N PHE A 113 -2.19 9.28 -6.09
CA PHE A 113 -1.68 7.92 -6.02
C PHE A 113 -1.38 7.50 -4.57
N PHE A 114 -0.66 8.32 -3.79
CA PHE A 114 -0.40 8.02 -2.39
C PHE A 114 -1.65 8.05 -1.52
N MET A 115 -2.62 8.89 -1.85
CA MET A 115 -3.95 8.86 -1.20
C MET A 115 -4.68 7.54 -1.46
N ALA A 116 -4.63 7.00 -2.68
CA ALA A 116 -5.22 5.70 -3.01
C ALA A 116 -4.52 4.55 -2.27
N LEU A 117 -3.22 4.67 -1.96
CA LEU A 117 -2.52 3.75 -1.08
C LEU A 117 -2.87 3.91 0.41
N GLY A 118 -3.76 4.86 0.76
CA GLY A 118 -4.26 5.10 2.10
C GLY A 118 -3.38 6.01 2.97
N TYR A 119 -2.39 6.69 2.40
CA TYR A 119 -1.58 7.66 3.15
C TYR A 119 -2.30 9.00 3.28
N ASP A 120 -2.27 9.56 4.49
CA ASP A 120 -2.76 10.91 4.74
C ASP A 120 -1.67 11.93 4.37
N ILE A 121 -1.73 12.44 3.14
CA ILE A 121 -0.77 13.39 2.60
C ILE A 121 -0.79 14.76 3.30
N PHE A 122 -1.81 15.04 4.12
CA PHE A 122 -1.93 16.27 4.89
C PHE A 122 -1.43 16.11 6.33
N ASN A 123 -1.09 14.89 6.75
CA ASN A 123 -0.56 14.61 8.08
C ASN A 123 0.99 14.63 8.06
N PRO A 124 1.64 15.67 8.61
CA PRO A 124 3.10 15.79 8.59
C PRO A 124 3.81 14.74 9.48
N ALA A 125 3.09 14.02 10.32
CA ALA A 125 3.65 12.90 11.08
C ALA A 125 3.74 11.60 10.25
N GLU A 126 3.13 11.57 9.07
CA GLU A 126 3.05 10.41 8.19
C GLU A 126 3.65 10.67 6.81
N PHE A 127 3.34 11.82 6.23
CA PHE A 127 3.74 12.20 4.88
C PHE A 127 4.31 13.61 4.92
N ILE A 128 5.61 13.76 4.68
CA ILE A 128 6.26 15.07 4.72
C ILE A 128 6.81 15.45 3.35
N SER A 129 6.78 16.75 3.07
CA SER A 129 7.38 17.36 1.88
C SER A 129 8.74 17.97 2.19
N GLU A 130 9.60 18.06 1.17
CA GLU A 130 10.86 18.81 1.19
C GLU A 130 11.81 18.43 2.34
N ILE A 131 12.13 17.14 2.49
CA ILE A 131 13.08 16.69 3.50
C ILE A 131 14.48 17.15 3.14
N LYS A 132 15.09 17.90 4.05
CA LYS A 132 16.50 18.27 3.94
C LYS A 132 17.39 17.11 4.40
N CYS A 133 18.36 16.77 3.60
CA CYS A 133 19.45 15.93 4.02
C CYS A 133 20.71 16.79 4.20
N ASP A 134 21.19 16.89 5.41
CA ASP A 134 22.41 17.66 5.72
C ASP A 134 23.71 16.87 5.41
N ILE A 135 23.61 15.84 4.56
CA ILE A 135 24.70 14.91 4.30
C ILE A 135 25.22 15.10 2.88
N GLY A 136 26.44 15.63 2.77
CA GLY A 136 27.19 15.67 1.52
C GLY A 136 27.53 17.07 1.00
N VAL A 137 28.20 17.11 -0.14
CA VAL A 137 28.88 18.28 -0.73
C VAL A 137 27.88 19.37 -1.21
N LYS A 138 26.61 19.05 -1.38
CA LYS A 138 25.57 20.00 -1.80
C LYS A 138 24.59 20.27 -0.66
N LYS A 139 24.85 21.31 0.11
CA LYS A 139 23.91 21.83 1.11
C LYS A 139 22.62 22.30 0.44
N GLY A 140 21.46 21.83 0.93
CA GLY A 140 20.15 22.35 0.52
C GLY A 140 19.40 21.54 -0.53
N GLU A 141 19.90 20.40 -0.98
CA GLU A 141 19.10 19.46 -1.76
C GLU A 141 17.97 18.90 -0.86
N ARG A 142 16.81 18.64 -1.44
CA ARG A 142 15.64 18.13 -0.75
C ARG A 142 15.00 17.04 -1.59
N VAL A 143 14.56 15.96 -0.94
CA VAL A 143 13.65 15.00 -1.57
C VAL A 143 12.25 15.58 -1.53
N ASP A 144 11.47 15.35 -2.57
CA ASP A 144 10.13 15.91 -2.68
C ASP A 144 9.21 15.47 -1.56
N TYR A 145 9.16 14.16 -1.30
CA TYR A 145 8.31 13.60 -0.23
C TYR A 145 8.97 12.43 0.48
N ALA A 146 8.51 12.15 1.72
CA ALA A 146 8.75 10.87 2.35
C ALA A 146 7.56 10.41 3.18
N ILE A 147 7.43 9.09 3.26
CA ILE A 147 6.50 8.40 4.15
C ILE A 147 7.27 8.01 5.40
N LEU A 148 6.70 8.38 6.54
CA LEU A 148 7.27 8.14 7.86
C LEU A 148 6.62 6.94 8.55
N LYS A 149 7.44 6.17 9.25
CA LYS A 149 7.02 5.19 10.26
C LYS A 149 7.82 5.45 11.52
N ASP A 150 7.15 5.59 12.66
CA ASP A 150 7.78 5.93 13.94
C ASP A 150 8.68 7.18 13.85
N SER A 151 8.20 8.23 13.16
CA SER A 151 8.90 9.48 12.90
C SER A 151 10.20 9.35 12.12
N LYS A 152 10.42 8.24 11.41
CA LYS A 152 11.59 8.01 10.56
C LYS A 152 11.16 7.78 9.11
N PRO A 153 11.86 8.35 8.13
CA PRO A 153 11.57 8.10 6.72
C PRO A 153 11.87 6.64 6.37
N ILE A 154 10.84 5.93 5.89
CA ILE A 154 10.95 4.54 5.42
C ILE A 154 10.85 4.44 3.90
N ILE A 155 10.11 5.35 3.28
CA ILE A 155 10.01 5.50 1.82
C ILE A 155 10.33 6.96 1.49
N ILE A 156 11.21 7.19 0.54
CA ILE A 156 11.50 8.51 -0.03
C ILE A 156 11.06 8.57 -1.47
N ILE A 157 10.60 9.73 -1.91
CA ILE A 157 9.94 9.90 -3.22
C ILE A 157 10.53 11.13 -3.90
N GLU A 158 11.08 10.92 -5.08
CA GLU A 158 11.53 11.97 -5.98
C GLU A 158 10.56 12.05 -7.16
N CYS A 159 10.07 13.25 -7.43
CA CYS A 159 9.06 13.50 -8.43
C CYS A 159 9.63 14.28 -9.61
N LYS A 160 9.09 14.02 -10.80
CA LYS A 160 9.42 14.77 -12.01
C LYS A 160 8.17 15.12 -12.79
N HIS A 161 8.29 16.08 -13.70
CA HIS A 161 7.20 16.46 -14.58
C HIS A 161 6.76 15.27 -15.47
N CYS A 162 5.47 15.09 -15.69
CA CYS A 162 4.90 13.96 -16.45
C CYS A 162 5.39 13.89 -17.90
N GLY A 163 5.87 14.98 -18.49
CA GLY A 163 6.47 15.01 -19.83
C GLY A 163 7.88 14.44 -19.90
N ILE A 164 8.55 14.17 -18.78
CA ILE A 164 9.89 13.57 -18.74
C ILE A 164 9.75 12.07 -18.92
N LYS A 165 10.21 11.54 -20.07
CA LYS A 165 10.10 10.10 -20.39
C LYS A 165 11.22 9.29 -19.76
N ASP A 166 12.45 9.82 -19.73
CA ASP A 166 13.61 9.16 -19.12
C ASP A 166 13.88 9.75 -17.74
N LEU A 167 13.62 8.96 -16.72
CA LEU A 167 13.85 9.33 -15.33
C LEU A 167 15.27 9.03 -14.84
N THR A 168 16.06 8.26 -15.58
CA THR A 168 17.40 7.80 -15.18
C THR A 168 18.35 8.94 -14.80
N PRO A 169 18.40 10.09 -15.52
CA PRO A 169 19.28 11.21 -15.14
C PRO A 169 18.96 11.83 -13.77
N HIS A 170 17.75 11.57 -13.24
CA HIS A 170 17.27 12.12 -11.97
C HIS A 170 17.48 11.18 -10.77
N LEU A 171 17.99 9.96 -11.01
CA LEU A 171 18.24 8.95 -9.97
C LEU A 171 19.27 9.42 -8.93
N ASN A 172 20.25 10.20 -9.33
CA ASN A 172 21.35 10.63 -8.45
C ASN A 172 20.90 11.35 -7.17
N GLN A 173 19.81 12.10 -7.24
CA GLN A 173 19.27 12.80 -6.06
C GLN A 173 18.68 11.79 -5.08
N LEU A 174 17.80 10.89 -5.56
CA LEU A 174 17.19 9.82 -4.77
C LEU A 174 18.27 8.94 -4.14
N TYR A 175 19.30 8.55 -4.93
CA TYR A 175 20.44 7.74 -4.49
C TYR A 175 21.19 8.34 -3.30
N ARG A 176 21.52 9.65 -3.36
CA ARG A 176 22.22 10.33 -2.26
C ARG A 176 21.40 10.32 -0.97
N TYR A 177 20.10 10.55 -1.08
CA TYR A 177 19.21 10.58 0.09
C TYR A 177 19.01 9.20 0.70
N PHE A 178 18.81 8.20 -0.14
CA PHE A 178 18.65 6.83 0.31
C PHE A 178 19.89 6.39 1.12
N ASN A 179 21.06 6.57 0.57
CA ASN A 179 22.33 6.14 1.20
C ASN A 179 22.67 6.94 2.46
N ALA A 180 22.14 8.15 2.58
CA ALA A 180 22.31 8.99 3.76
C ALA A 180 21.37 8.60 4.92
N SER A 181 20.24 7.99 4.62
CA SER A 181 19.20 7.64 5.59
C SER A 181 19.24 6.16 5.95
N LYS A 182 19.68 5.84 7.18
CA LYS A 182 19.71 4.45 7.68
C LYS A 182 18.33 3.80 7.85
N SER A 183 17.28 4.60 7.93
CA SER A 183 15.90 4.12 8.13
C SER A 183 15.16 3.87 6.83
N THR A 184 15.59 4.49 5.74
CA THR A 184 14.96 4.33 4.43
C THR A 184 15.13 2.91 3.92
N LYS A 185 14.04 2.34 3.42
CA LYS A 185 13.99 0.98 2.86
C LYS A 185 13.59 0.99 1.39
N PHE A 186 12.83 1.99 0.98
CA PHE A 186 12.42 2.13 -0.41
C PHE A 186 12.65 3.55 -0.92
N GLY A 187 13.13 3.64 -2.15
CA GLY A 187 13.17 4.87 -2.94
C GLY A 187 12.17 4.77 -4.10
N ILE A 188 11.42 5.81 -4.35
CA ILE A 188 10.49 5.89 -5.48
C ILE A 188 10.90 7.08 -6.35
N LEU A 189 11.14 6.82 -7.63
CA LEU A 189 11.34 7.85 -8.65
C LEU A 189 10.16 7.82 -9.61
N THR A 190 9.46 8.93 -9.77
CA THR A 190 8.23 8.95 -10.57
C THR A 190 8.02 10.28 -11.30
N ASN A 191 7.32 10.20 -12.43
CA ASN A 191 6.75 11.35 -13.13
C ASN A 191 5.19 11.33 -13.08
N GLY A 192 4.61 10.51 -12.19
CA GLY A 192 3.16 10.36 -12.07
C GLY A 192 2.54 9.41 -13.09
N ILE A 193 3.29 8.99 -14.12
CA ILE A 193 2.91 7.98 -15.11
C ILE A 193 3.72 6.70 -14.86
N VAL A 194 5.04 6.81 -14.87
CA VAL A 194 5.96 5.72 -14.58
C VAL A 194 6.42 5.83 -13.13
N TYR A 195 6.41 4.70 -12.43
CA TYR A 195 6.89 4.55 -11.07
C TYR A 195 8.03 3.52 -11.05
N LYS A 196 9.20 3.93 -10.55
CA LYS A 196 10.38 3.07 -10.38
C LYS A 196 10.70 2.95 -8.90
N PHE A 197 10.72 1.71 -8.40
CA PHE A 197 10.96 1.39 -7.01
C PHE A 197 12.36 0.81 -6.82
N TYR A 198 13.08 1.36 -5.85
CA TYR A 198 14.45 0.99 -5.51
C TYR A 198 14.56 0.54 -4.06
N THR A 199 15.52 -0.31 -3.77
CA THR A 199 15.87 -0.78 -2.42
C THR A 199 17.36 -1.06 -2.32
N ASP A 200 17.82 -1.68 -1.23
CA ASP A 200 19.21 -2.00 -0.93
C ASP A 200 19.46 -3.53 -0.87
N PHE A 201 19.10 -4.27 -1.94
CA PHE A 201 19.25 -5.71 -1.98
C PHE A 201 20.71 -6.17 -2.04
N GLU A 202 21.54 -5.48 -2.82
CA GLU A 202 22.94 -5.88 -3.06
C GLU A 202 23.83 -5.50 -1.88
N THR A 203 23.69 -4.31 -1.37
CA THR A 203 24.50 -3.81 -0.26
C THR A 203 23.64 -3.01 0.71
N SER A 204 23.57 -3.45 1.95
CA SER A 204 22.76 -2.81 2.99
C SER A 204 23.04 -1.30 3.11
N ASN A 205 22.00 -0.50 3.10
CA ASN A 205 21.98 0.97 3.11
C ASN A 205 22.67 1.63 1.89
N ILE A 206 22.86 0.91 0.79
CA ILE A 206 23.27 1.46 -0.49
C ILE A 206 22.21 1.08 -1.49
N MET A 207 21.51 2.07 -2.03
CA MET A 207 20.45 1.85 -3.01
C MET A 207 21.02 1.20 -4.26
N ASP A 208 20.34 0.16 -4.75
CA ASP A 208 20.70 -0.50 -6.01
C ASP A 208 20.55 0.47 -7.20
N GLU A 209 21.37 0.31 -8.24
CA GLU A 209 21.33 1.16 -9.43
C GLU A 209 20.08 0.88 -10.29
N GLU A 210 19.65 -0.38 -10.32
CA GLU A 210 18.47 -0.79 -11.08
C GLU A 210 17.22 -0.87 -10.17
N PRO A 211 16.05 -0.43 -10.69
CA PRO A 211 14.81 -0.58 -9.94
C PRO A 211 14.46 -2.07 -9.82
N PHE A 212 14.04 -2.48 -8.64
CA PHE A 212 13.53 -3.83 -8.45
C PHE A 212 12.13 -4.01 -9.04
N TRP A 213 11.41 -2.90 -9.24
CA TRP A 213 10.08 -2.89 -9.80
C TRP A 213 9.82 -1.57 -10.51
N GLU A 214 9.26 -1.66 -11.71
CA GLU A 214 8.85 -0.53 -12.53
C GLU A 214 7.51 -0.85 -13.17
N PHE A 215 6.58 0.10 -13.17
CA PHE A 215 5.30 -0.04 -13.85
C PHE A 215 4.83 1.30 -14.44
N ASP A 216 3.99 1.20 -15.48
CA ASP A 216 3.29 2.32 -16.08
C ASP A 216 1.85 2.35 -15.56
N MET A 217 1.51 3.38 -14.76
CA MET A 217 0.19 3.56 -14.18
C MET A 217 -0.90 3.75 -15.24
N SER A 218 -0.57 4.21 -16.44
CA SER A 218 -1.53 4.32 -17.53
C SER A 218 -1.94 2.97 -18.14
N ASN A 219 -1.15 1.91 -17.87
CA ASN A 219 -1.35 0.55 -18.35
C ASN A 219 -0.93 -0.49 -17.31
N ILE A 220 -1.34 -0.28 -16.06
CA ILE A 220 -1.01 -1.16 -14.94
C ILE A 220 -1.72 -2.52 -15.07
N ASP A 221 -1.00 -3.61 -14.85
CA ASP A 221 -1.54 -4.96 -14.89
C ASP A 221 -1.99 -5.48 -13.50
N ASN A 222 -2.56 -6.68 -13.48
CA ASN A 222 -3.03 -7.27 -12.22
C ASN A 222 -1.90 -7.66 -11.26
N ASP A 223 -0.75 -8.08 -11.79
CA ASP A 223 0.40 -8.49 -10.98
C ASP A 223 1.04 -7.26 -10.30
N ASP A 224 1.07 -6.13 -11.03
CA ASP A 224 1.48 -4.84 -10.49
C ASP A 224 0.50 -4.35 -9.41
N ILE A 225 -0.81 -4.49 -9.61
CA ILE A 225 -1.82 -4.13 -8.61
C ILE A 225 -1.66 -4.97 -7.33
N GLU A 226 -1.39 -6.27 -7.45
CA GLU A 226 -1.18 -7.13 -6.28
C GLU A 226 0.10 -6.76 -5.50
N LEU A 227 1.18 -6.38 -6.19
CA LEU A 227 2.39 -5.88 -5.53
C LEU A 227 2.13 -4.50 -4.90
N LEU A 228 1.39 -3.63 -5.59
CA LEU A 228 1.05 -2.30 -5.11
C LEU A 228 0.24 -2.33 -3.81
N LYS A 229 -0.65 -3.30 -3.62
CA LYS A 229 -1.38 -3.52 -2.37
C LYS A 229 -0.47 -3.69 -1.16
N MET A 230 0.70 -4.31 -1.34
CA MET A 230 1.66 -4.48 -0.26
C MET A 230 2.27 -3.14 0.21
N PHE A 231 2.22 -2.11 -0.64
CA PHE A 231 2.64 -0.75 -0.32
C PHE A 231 1.52 0.11 0.27
N CYS A 232 0.27 -0.39 0.34
CA CYS A 232 -0.78 0.32 1.04
C CYS A 232 -0.44 0.47 2.52
N LYS A 233 -0.78 1.61 3.11
CA LYS A 233 -0.50 1.93 4.52
C LYS A 233 -0.90 0.84 5.48
N ILE A 234 -2.07 0.23 5.27
CA ILE A 234 -2.62 -0.79 6.16
C ILE A 234 -1.86 -2.12 6.08
N SER A 235 -1.28 -2.43 4.93
CA SER A 235 -0.58 -3.69 4.64
C SER A 235 0.95 -3.54 4.56
N LEU A 236 1.49 -2.33 4.82
CA LEU A 236 2.90 -2.05 4.69
C LEU A 236 3.75 -2.86 5.68
N ASP A 237 4.28 -3.97 5.19
CA ASP A 237 5.27 -4.80 5.87
C ASP A 237 6.52 -4.93 4.99
N ILE A 238 7.59 -4.30 5.43
CA ILE A 238 8.84 -4.20 4.69
C ILE A 238 9.42 -5.59 4.39
N ASP A 239 9.43 -6.48 5.37
CA ASP A 239 10.02 -7.81 5.23
C ASP A 239 9.24 -8.67 4.24
N SER A 240 7.92 -8.62 4.29
CA SER A 240 7.04 -9.31 3.34
C SER A 240 7.21 -8.77 1.92
N ILE A 241 7.32 -7.44 1.74
CA ILE A 241 7.58 -6.83 0.43
C ILE A 241 8.93 -7.31 -0.12
N LEU A 242 10.00 -7.19 0.66
CA LEU A 242 11.35 -7.60 0.24
C LEU A 242 11.41 -9.08 -0.13
N LYS A 243 10.71 -9.94 0.61
CA LYS A 243 10.59 -11.37 0.30
C LYS A 243 9.87 -11.60 -1.03
N SER A 244 8.69 -10.99 -1.20
CA SER A 244 7.90 -11.12 -2.42
C SER A 244 8.66 -10.65 -3.66
N VAL A 245 9.39 -9.54 -3.54
CA VAL A 245 10.21 -9.01 -4.64
C VAL A 245 11.36 -9.95 -4.99
N LYS A 246 12.06 -10.52 -3.99
CA LYS A 246 13.12 -11.51 -4.22
C LYS A 246 12.59 -12.75 -4.94
N GLU A 247 11.43 -13.25 -4.54
CA GLU A 247 10.79 -14.40 -5.18
C GLU A 247 10.42 -14.09 -6.64
N ARG A 248 9.87 -12.90 -6.94
CA ARG A 248 9.57 -12.46 -8.32
C ARG A 248 10.83 -12.34 -9.17
N ARG A 249 11.90 -11.72 -8.64
CA ARG A 249 13.20 -11.61 -9.33
C ARG A 249 13.77 -12.97 -9.67
N TYR A 250 13.80 -13.88 -8.70
CA TYR A 250 14.27 -15.26 -8.91
C TYR A 250 13.45 -16.00 -9.97
N LYS A 251 12.12 -15.87 -9.93
CA LYS A 251 11.24 -16.48 -10.91
C LYS A 251 11.52 -15.97 -12.32
N LYS A 252 11.67 -14.66 -12.48
CA LYS A 252 12.00 -14.02 -13.76
C LYS A 252 13.35 -14.51 -14.31
N GLU A 253 14.38 -14.53 -13.48
CA GLU A 253 15.71 -15.02 -13.87
C GLU A 253 15.67 -16.49 -14.29
N LEU A 254 14.87 -17.30 -13.62
CA LEU A 254 14.67 -18.72 -13.99
C LEU A 254 13.94 -18.84 -15.33
N GLU A 255 12.89 -18.09 -15.57
CA GLU A 255 12.15 -18.07 -16.82
C GLU A 255 13.04 -17.63 -18.00
N GLU A 256 13.87 -16.60 -17.81
CA GLU A 256 14.83 -16.14 -18.82
C GLU A 256 15.87 -17.22 -19.17
N ARG A 257 16.40 -17.93 -18.17
CA ARG A 257 17.33 -19.05 -18.40
C ARG A 257 16.68 -20.19 -19.15
N LEU A 258 15.47 -20.60 -18.74
CA LEU A 258 14.72 -21.66 -19.44
C LEU A 258 14.44 -21.30 -20.89
N GLU A 259 14.10 -20.06 -21.16
CA GLU A 259 13.87 -19.58 -22.52
C GLU A 259 15.17 -19.57 -23.37
N GLN A 260 16.31 -19.21 -22.78
CA GLN A 260 17.61 -19.29 -23.43
C GLN A 260 17.98 -20.74 -23.75
N GLU A 261 17.84 -21.65 -22.80
CA GLU A 261 18.11 -23.09 -23.00
C GLU A 261 17.20 -23.68 -24.09
N ARG A 262 15.90 -23.29 -24.09
CA ARG A 262 14.97 -23.69 -25.14
C ARG A 262 15.44 -23.27 -26.51
N LYS A 263 15.82 -22.00 -26.67
CA LYS A 263 16.33 -21.47 -27.95
C LYS A 263 17.61 -22.18 -28.42
N GLU A 264 18.53 -22.48 -27.49
CA GLU A 264 19.73 -23.23 -27.79
C GLU A 264 19.44 -24.66 -28.27
N LEU A 265 18.48 -25.35 -27.64
CA LEU A 265 18.05 -26.69 -28.04
C LEU A 265 17.38 -26.66 -29.42
N GLU A 266 16.50 -25.72 -29.68
CA GLU A 266 15.86 -25.52 -30.99
C GLU A 266 16.90 -25.30 -32.12
N ASN A 267 17.91 -24.47 -31.84
CA ASN A 267 19.02 -24.24 -32.79
C ASN A 267 19.83 -25.51 -33.04
N LYS A 268 20.17 -26.26 -31.99
CA LYS A 268 20.90 -27.55 -32.13
C LYS A 268 20.11 -28.59 -32.90
N LEU A 269 18.80 -28.67 -32.65
CA LEU A 269 17.91 -29.57 -33.41
C LEU A 269 17.76 -29.12 -34.88
N GLY A 270 17.64 -27.84 -35.15
CA GLY A 270 17.57 -27.29 -36.52
C GLY A 270 18.86 -27.51 -37.33
N ILE A 271 20.02 -27.63 -36.67
CA ILE A 271 21.30 -28.01 -37.32
C ILE A 271 21.37 -29.51 -37.61
N LEU A 272 20.74 -30.36 -36.78
CA LEU A 272 20.73 -31.80 -36.95
C LEU A 272 19.75 -32.28 -38.04
N ILE A 273 18.79 -31.45 -38.45
CA ILE A 273 17.77 -31.76 -39.44
C ILE A 273 18.16 -31.23 -40.85
N ARG A 274 19.25 -30.47 -40.97
CA ARG A 274 19.86 -30.06 -42.25
C ARG A 274 21.00 -31.02 -42.63
#